data_a117bc198872af7e9d434fc3791f13e3
#
_entry.id   a117bc198872af7e9d434fc3791f13e3
#
_cell.length_a   1.000
_cell.length_b   1.000
_cell.length_c   1.000
_cell.angle_alpha   90.00
_cell.angle_beta   90.00
_cell.angle_gamma   90.00
#
_symmetry.space_group_name_H-M   'P 1'
#
loop_
_entity.id
_entity.type
_entity.pdbx_description
1 polymer ?
#
loop_
_entity_poly.entity_id
_entity_poly.type
_entity_poly.pdbx_seq_one_letter_code
_entity_poly.pdbx_strand_id
1 'polypeptide(L)'
;LADGEVVLLENCRINKGEKKNVEATARKYAALCDIFVMDAFGTAHRAEASTYGVAQFAPVACAGILLTKELDALTKALAMPARPMVAIVGGSKVSTKLTMLESLSEKVDQMVVGGGIANTFLKATGKNIGKSLCEDDLVPTARALIEKIAARGAIIPITVDVVCGKKFDAAE
;
A
#
# COMPACT_ATOMS: atom_id res chain seq x y z
N LEU A 1 -31.32 -19.01 6.92
CA LEU A 1 -30.73 -19.07 8.27
C LEU A 1 -31.80 -18.72 9.27
N ALA A 2 -31.84 -19.43 10.37
CA ALA A 2 -32.67 -19.05 11.52
C ALA A 2 -31.93 -18.03 12.41
N ASP A 3 -32.65 -17.39 13.32
CA ASP A 3 -32.07 -16.43 14.25
C ASP A 3 -30.96 -17.09 15.10
N GLY A 4 -29.81 -16.45 15.12
CA GLY A 4 -28.63 -16.94 15.84
C GLY A 4 -27.77 -17.94 15.09
N GLU A 5 -28.16 -18.37 13.91
CA GLU A 5 -27.34 -19.26 13.07
C GLU A 5 -26.22 -18.49 12.37
N VAL A 6 -25.05 -19.13 12.24
CA VAL A 6 -23.87 -18.61 11.55
C VAL A 6 -23.47 -19.59 10.45
N VAL A 7 -23.21 -19.07 9.26
CA VAL A 7 -22.67 -19.82 8.12
C VAL A 7 -21.32 -19.22 7.72
N LEU A 8 -20.31 -20.09 7.67
CA LEU A 8 -19.03 -19.76 7.06
C LEU A 8 -19.03 -20.23 5.61
N LEU A 9 -18.98 -19.28 4.68
CA LEU A 9 -18.89 -19.60 3.26
C LEU A 9 -17.48 -20.09 2.91
N GLU A 10 -17.41 -21.02 1.94
CA GLU A 10 -16.15 -21.47 1.37
C GLU A 10 -15.39 -20.32 0.70
N ASN A 11 -14.10 -20.51 0.45
CA ASN A 11 -13.21 -19.52 -0.13
C ASN A 11 -13.84 -18.81 -1.36
N CYS A 12 -14.17 -17.54 -1.21
CA CYS A 12 -14.83 -16.74 -2.25
C CYS A 12 -13.98 -16.64 -3.53
N ARG A 13 -12.66 -16.79 -3.45
CA ARG A 13 -11.75 -16.64 -4.59
C ARG A 13 -11.80 -17.79 -5.59
N ILE A 14 -12.46 -18.91 -5.29
CA ILE A 14 -12.74 -19.97 -6.24
C ILE A 14 -13.86 -19.58 -7.23
N ASN A 15 -14.68 -18.58 -6.88
CA ASN A 15 -15.80 -18.16 -7.70
C ASN A 15 -15.35 -17.44 -8.96
N LYS A 16 -15.89 -17.85 -10.10
CA LYS A 16 -15.62 -17.20 -11.39
C LYS A 16 -16.07 -15.74 -11.34
N GLY A 17 -15.18 -14.83 -11.73
CA GLY A 17 -15.47 -13.40 -11.77
C GLY A 17 -15.15 -12.64 -10.47
N GLU A 18 -14.79 -13.32 -9.38
CA GLU A 18 -14.44 -12.70 -8.09
C GLU A 18 -13.35 -11.63 -8.24
N LYS A 19 -12.17 -12.01 -8.70
CA LYS A 19 -11.02 -11.09 -8.85
C LYS A 19 -11.24 -9.97 -9.87
N LYS A 20 -12.15 -10.15 -10.81
CA LYS A 20 -12.45 -9.16 -11.85
C LYS A 20 -13.64 -8.26 -11.49
N ASN A 21 -14.15 -8.40 -10.28
CA ASN A 21 -15.33 -7.67 -9.82
C ASN A 21 -16.50 -7.77 -10.81
N VAL A 22 -16.77 -9.00 -11.32
CA VAL A 22 -17.85 -9.21 -12.28
C VAL A 22 -19.19 -8.96 -11.60
N GLU A 23 -20.01 -8.08 -12.16
CA GLU A 23 -21.30 -7.66 -11.61
C GLU A 23 -22.21 -8.83 -11.25
N ALA A 24 -22.33 -9.83 -12.14
CA ALA A 24 -23.17 -11.00 -11.89
C ALA A 24 -22.74 -11.78 -10.64
N THR A 25 -21.43 -11.82 -10.32
CA THR A 25 -20.91 -12.44 -9.11
C THR A 25 -21.18 -11.58 -7.89
N ALA A 26 -20.95 -10.27 -7.99
CA ALA A 26 -21.23 -9.31 -6.92
C ALA A 26 -22.72 -9.31 -6.52
N ARG A 27 -23.63 -9.34 -7.49
CA ARG A 27 -25.09 -9.46 -7.23
C ARG A 27 -25.48 -10.76 -6.54
N LYS A 28 -24.79 -11.87 -6.84
CA LYS A 28 -25.03 -13.13 -6.13
C LYS A 28 -24.65 -13.02 -4.65
N TYR A 29 -23.51 -12.37 -4.33
CA TYR A 29 -23.14 -12.13 -2.94
C TYR A 29 -24.13 -11.19 -2.25
N ALA A 30 -24.52 -10.10 -2.90
CA ALA A 30 -25.49 -9.15 -2.35
C ALA A 30 -26.86 -9.79 -2.06
N ALA A 31 -27.26 -10.78 -2.86
CA ALA A 31 -28.52 -11.51 -2.65
C ALA A 31 -28.51 -12.44 -1.42
N LEU A 32 -27.35 -12.62 -0.77
CA LEU A 32 -27.23 -13.47 0.43
C LEU A 32 -27.47 -12.67 1.73
N CYS A 33 -27.60 -11.35 1.68
CA CYS A 33 -27.67 -10.52 2.88
C CYS A 33 -28.56 -9.29 2.69
N ASP A 34 -29.16 -8.83 3.76
CA ASP A 34 -29.85 -7.53 3.85
C ASP A 34 -28.85 -6.40 4.18
N ILE A 35 -27.81 -6.72 4.94
CA ILE A 35 -26.76 -5.80 5.33
C ILE A 35 -25.40 -6.44 5.03
N PHE A 36 -24.61 -5.79 4.17
CA PHE A 36 -23.22 -6.15 3.94
C PHE A 36 -22.32 -5.32 4.83
N VAL A 37 -21.46 -5.99 5.61
CA VAL A 37 -20.47 -5.35 6.48
C VAL A 37 -19.08 -5.65 5.93
N MET A 38 -18.38 -4.61 5.44
CA MET A 38 -16.97 -4.72 5.07
C MET A 38 -16.09 -4.52 6.31
N ASP A 39 -15.45 -5.59 6.78
CA ASP A 39 -14.58 -5.53 7.97
C ASP A 39 -13.19 -6.16 7.74
N ALA A 40 -12.83 -6.39 6.48
CA ALA A 40 -11.56 -6.99 6.08
C ALA A 40 -10.58 -5.92 5.57
N PHE A 41 -9.98 -5.13 6.46
CA PHE A 41 -9.06 -4.05 6.12
C PHE A 41 -7.91 -4.50 5.20
N GLY A 42 -7.31 -5.66 5.46
CA GLY A 42 -6.21 -6.19 4.64
C GLY A 42 -6.54 -6.41 3.16
N THR A 43 -7.82 -6.50 2.79
CA THR A 43 -8.30 -6.65 1.41
C THR A 43 -9.05 -5.42 0.89
N ALA A 44 -9.23 -4.38 1.70
CA ALA A 44 -10.03 -3.20 1.37
C ALA A 44 -9.52 -2.42 0.15
N HIS A 45 -8.22 -2.56 -0.18
CA HIS A 45 -7.58 -1.96 -1.35
C HIS A 45 -7.89 -2.68 -2.68
N ARG A 46 -8.64 -3.77 -2.65
CA ARG A 46 -8.93 -4.59 -3.84
C ARG A 46 -10.36 -4.36 -4.32
N ALA A 47 -10.52 -3.97 -5.59
CA ALA A 47 -11.82 -3.89 -6.24
C ALA A 47 -12.24 -5.28 -6.73
N GLU A 48 -12.65 -6.16 -5.82
CA GLU A 48 -13.11 -7.53 -6.09
C GLU A 48 -14.60 -7.67 -5.76
N ALA A 49 -15.26 -8.72 -6.26
CA ALA A 49 -16.71 -8.88 -6.10
C ALA A 49 -17.13 -9.00 -4.63
N SER A 50 -16.35 -9.71 -3.80
CA SER A 50 -16.65 -9.92 -2.38
C SER A 50 -16.27 -8.74 -1.46
N THR A 51 -15.49 -7.77 -1.94
CA THR A 51 -15.04 -6.62 -1.16
C THR A 51 -15.72 -5.33 -1.59
N TYR A 52 -15.69 -5.04 -2.89
CA TYR A 52 -16.20 -3.81 -3.48
C TYR A 52 -17.54 -4.00 -4.18
N GLY A 53 -17.64 -5.02 -5.05
CA GLY A 53 -18.83 -5.22 -5.88
C GLY A 53 -20.08 -5.49 -5.08
N VAL A 54 -20.01 -6.35 -4.06
CA VAL A 54 -21.13 -6.67 -3.19
C VAL A 54 -21.73 -5.42 -2.53
N ALA A 55 -20.86 -4.48 -2.10
CA ALA A 55 -21.30 -3.24 -1.47
C ALA A 55 -22.11 -2.33 -2.39
N GLN A 56 -21.92 -2.45 -3.71
CA GLN A 56 -22.66 -1.66 -4.70
C GLN A 56 -24.10 -2.15 -4.92
N PHE A 57 -24.35 -3.41 -4.58
CA PHE A 57 -25.65 -4.07 -4.87
C PHE A 57 -26.37 -4.55 -3.62
N ALA A 58 -25.73 -4.59 -2.46
CA ALA A 58 -26.39 -4.89 -1.20
C ALA A 58 -27.38 -3.78 -0.83
N PRO A 59 -28.54 -4.12 -0.23
CA PRO A 59 -29.53 -3.12 0.21
C PRO A 59 -28.95 -2.09 1.16
N VAL A 60 -28.08 -2.54 2.10
CA VAL A 60 -27.30 -1.71 3.01
C VAL A 60 -25.86 -2.18 2.99
N ALA A 61 -24.91 -1.25 2.89
CA ALA A 61 -23.49 -1.53 2.98
C ALA A 61 -22.82 -0.59 4.00
N CYS A 62 -22.01 -1.15 4.90
CA CYS A 62 -21.31 -0.37 5.92
C CYS A 62 -19.92 -0.94 6.21
N ALA A 63 -19.08 -0.12 6.85
CA ALA A 63 -17.81 -0.55 7.40
C ALA A 63 -18.02 -1.26 8.74
N GLY A 64 -17.28 -2.33 8.97
CA GLY A 64 -17.23 -2.99 10.26
C GLY A 64 -16.29 -2.27 11.24
N ILE A 65 -16.28 -2.77 12.47
CA ILE A 65 -15.53 -2.14 13.58
C ILE A 65 -14.01 -2.14 13.31
N LEU A 66 -13.47 -3.23 12.76
CA LEU A 66 -12.04 -3.32 12.45
C LEU A 66 -11.66 -2.32 11.36
N LEU A 67 -12.41 -2.32 10.25
CA LEU A 67 -12.16 -1.40 9.14
C LEU A 67 -12.26 0.07 9.61
N THR A 68 -13.24 0.40 10.40
CA THR A 68 -13.42 1.76 10.93
C THR A 68 -12.23 2.17 11.80
N LYS A 69 -11.79 1.33 12.74
CA LYS A 69 -10.62 1.61 13.59
C LYS A 69 -9.33 1.82 12.78
N GLU A 70 -9.11 1.02 11.74
CA GLU A 70 -7.94 1.16 10.86
C GLU A 70 -7.99 2.47 10.06
N LEU A 71 -9.16 2.82 9.52
CA LEU A 71 -9.35 4.07 8.79
C LEU A 71 -9.18 5.29 9.71
N ASP A 72 -9.70 5.25 10.92
CA ASP A 72 -9.55 6.31 11.92
C ASP A 72 -8.08 6.50 12.31
N ALA A 73 -7.35 5.40 12.52
CA ALA A 73 -5.93 5.43 12.85
C ALA A 73 -5.10 6.05 11.71
N LEU A 74 -5.36 5.64 10.46
CA LEU A 74 -4.70 6.19 9.28
C LEU A 74 -5.06 7.68 9.08
N THR A 75 -6.32 8.04 9.24
CA THR A 75 -6.78 9.42 9.14
C THR A 75 -6.07 10.31 10.17
N LYS A 76 -6.02 9.86 11.43
CA LYS A 76 -5.30 10.58 12.50
C LYS A 76 -3.81 10.73 12.18
N ALA A 77 -3.17 9.65 11.69
CA ALA A 77 -1.75 9.66 11.34
C ALA A 77 -1.41 10.59 10.15
N LEU A 78 -2.34 10.77 9.20
CA LEU A 78 -2.07 11.52 7.97
C LEU A 78 -2.66 12.94 7.93
N ALA A 79 -3.75 13.20 8.66
CA ALA A 79 -4.40 14.51 8.67
C ALA A 79 -3.73 15.48 9.66
N MET A 80 -3.45 15.01 10.89
CA MET A 80 -2.81 15.82 11.93
C MET A 80 -1.75 14.98 12.66
N PRO A 81 -0.64 14.63 11.99
CA PRO A 81 0.39 13.81 12.61
C PRO A 81 1.11 14.57 13.73
N ALA A 82 1.49 13.81 14.77
CA ALA A 82 2.50 14.29 15.70
C ALA A 82 3.83 14.50 14.95
N ARG A 83 4.59 15.53 15.34
CA ARG A 83 5.88 15.86 14.72
C ARG A 83 7.04 15.49 15.65
N PRO A 84 8.19 15.02 15.11
CA PRO A 84 8.44 14.76 13.68
C PRO A 84 7.71 13.52 13.16
N MET A 85 7.14 13.59 11.96
CA MET A 85 6.57 12.45 11.26
C MET A 85 7.61 11.80 10.36
N VAL A 86 7.88 10.52 10.58
CA VAL A 86 8.84 9.73 9.79
C VAL A 86 8.09 8.66 9.02
N ALA A 87 8.27 8.62 7.70
CA ALA A 87 7.80 7.51 6.88
C ALA A 87 8.96 6.59 6.53
N ILE A 88 8.76 5.27 6.65
CA ILE A 88 9.70 4.26 6.21
C ILE A 88 9.06 3.49 5.06
N VAL A 89 9.66 3.59 3.87
CA VAL A 89 9.13 3.00 2.65
C VAL A 89 10.13 2.00 2.08
N GLY A 90 9.78 0.72 2.15
CA GLY A 90 10.55 -0.37 1.55
C GLY A 90 9.85 -0.94 0.32
N GLY A 91 10.64 -1.61 -0.54
CA GLY A 91 10.12 -2.30 -1.71
C GLY A 91 11.18 -2.52 -2.78
N SER A 92 10.84 -3.29 -3.79
CA SER A 92 11.75 -3.60 -4.90
C SER A 92 11.79 -2.51 -5.96
N LYS A 93 10.67 -1.79 -6.18
CA LYS A 93 10.50 -0.86 -7.30
C LYS A 93 9.87 0.46 -6.87
N VAL A 94 10.44 1.58 -7.33
CA VAL A 94 9.88 2.94 -7.17
C VAL A 94 8.56 3.05 -7.93
N SER A 95 8.47 2.52 -9.16
CA SER A 95 7.29 2.60 -10.02
C SER A 95 6.01 2.14 -9.33
N THR A 96 6.08 1.09 -8.51
CA THR A 96 4.92 0.56 -7.77
C THR A 96 4.49 1.41 -6.58
N LYS A 97 5.33 2.36 -6.15
CA LYS A 97 5.15 3.18 -4.95
C LYS A 97 5.15 4.69 -5.23
N LEU A 98 5.32 5.08 -6.50
CA LEU A 98 5.58 6.48 -6.88
C LEU A 98 4.51 7.44 -6.33
N THR A 99 3.24 7.16 -6.58
CA THR A 99 2.13 8.00 -6.11
C THR A 99 2.12 8.13 -4.58
N MET A 100 2.46 7.05 -3.88
CA MET A 100 2.55 7.05 -2.41
C MET A 100 3.76 7.88 -1.94
N LEU A 101 4.93 7.72 -2.58
CA LEU A 101 6.13 8.50 -2.25
C LEU A 101 5.89 10.00 -2.48
N GLU A 102 5.24 10.37 -3.57
CA GLU A 102 4.84 11.74 -3.87
C GLU A 102 3.88 12.31 -2.81
N SER A 103 2.83 11.57 -2.46
CA SER A 103 1.86 11.99 -1.45
C SER A 103 2.49 12.13 -0.06
N LEU A 104 3.36 11.19 0.34
CA LEU A 104 4.08 11.26 1.61
C LEU A 104 5.10 12.40 1.62
N SER A 105 5.74 12.68 0.47
CA SER A 105 6.73 13.76 0.36
C SER A 105 6.17 15.13 0.77
N GLU A 106 4.86 15.30 0.73
CA GLU A 106 4.17 16.55 1.12
C GLU A 106 3.84 16.62 2.62
N LYS A 107 3.89 15.50 3.33
CA LYS A 107 3.37 15.36 4.69
C LYS A 107 4.44 15.10 5.74
N VAL A 108 5.49 14.34 5.39
CA VAL A 108 6.49 13.85 6.35
C VAL A 108 7.62 14.86 6.58
N ASP A 109 8.24 14.78 7.75
CA ASP A 109 9.48 15.52 8.05
C ASP A 109 10.71 14.73 7.60
N GLN A 110 10.59 13.41 7.56
CA GLN A 110 11.65 12.52 7.10
C GLN A 110 11.05 11.32 6.37
N MET A 111 11.66 10.94 5.23
CA MET A 111 11.29 9.73 4.49
C MET A 111 12.50 8.82 4.36
N VAL A 112 12.49 7.69 5.04
CA VAL A 112 13.51 6.64 4.93
C VAL A 112 13.10 5.68 3.83
N VAL A 113 13.96 5.47 2.85
CA VAL A 113 13.74 4.53 1.75
C VAL A 113 14.62 3.29 1.91
N GLY A 114 14.05 2.11 1.64
CA GLY A 114 14.72 0.81 1.79
C GLY A 114 14.55 -0.10 0.59
N GLY A 115 15.31 -1.21 0.57
CA GLY A 115 15.25 -2.21 -0.49
C GLY A 115 15.70 -1.68 -1.86
N GLY A 116 15.14 -2.20 -2.94
CA GLY A 116 15.43 -1.77 -4.30
C GLY A 116 15.08 -0.30 -4.58
N ILE A 117 14.09 0.25 -3.86
CA ILE A 117 13.76 1.68 -3.91
C ILE A 117 14.99 2.50 -3.50
N ALA A 118 15.66 2.15 -2.39
CA ALA A 118 16.84 2.87 -1.91
C ALA A 118 17.96 2.90 -2.96
N ASN A 119 18.14 1.83 -3.73
CA ASN A 119 19.15 1.77 -4.78
C ASN A 119 18.93 2.83 -5.86
N THR A 120 17.67 3.05 -6.26
CA THR A 120 17.31 4.10 -7.23
C THR A 120 17.62 5.48 -6.66
N PHE A 121 17.35 5.72 -5.38
CA PHE A 121 17.70 6.97 -4.69
C PHE A 121 19.20 7.15 -4.53
N LEU A 122 19.95 6.08 -4.18
CA LEU A 122 21.42 6.10 -4.14
C LEU A 122 22.01 6.48 -5.50
N LYS A 123 21.52 5.87 -6.59
CA LYS A 123 21.94 6.21 -7.95
C LYS A 123 21.61 7.66 -8.32
N ALA A 124 20.43 8.16 -7.90
CA ALA A 124 20.03 9.55 -8.10
C ALA A 124 20.99 10.56 -7.46
N THR A 125 21.67 10.17 -6.36
CA THR A 125 22.71 10.99 -5.71
C THR A 125 24.13 10.73 -6.26
N GLY A 126 24.27 9.97 -7.36
CA GLY A 126 25.54 9.71 -8.02
C GLY A 126 26.35 8.55 -7.42
N LYS A 127 25.76 7.76 -6.50
CA LYS A 127 26.44 6.58 -5.95
C LYS A 127 26.45 5.42 -6.94
N ASN A 128 27.54 4.65 -6.94
CA ASN A 128 27.62 3.41 -7.70
C ASN A 128 26.89 2.30 -6.95
N ILE A 129 25.88 1.71 -7.57
CA ILE A 129 25.07 0.63 -6.99
C ILE A 129 25.42 -0.76 -7.56
N GLY A 130 26.46 -0.87 -8.41
CA GLY A 130 26.88 -2.12 -9.02
C GLY A 130 25.76 -2.78 -9.85
N LYS A 131 25.52 -4.07 -9.58
CA LYS A 131 24.43 -4.86 -10.20
C LYS A 131 23.15 -4.91 -9.34
N SER A 132 23.03 -4.08 -8.32
CA SER A 132 21.85 -4.05 -7.46
C SER A 132 20.60 -3.63 -8.24
N LEU A 133 19.44 -4.15 -7.85
CA LEU A 133 18.17 -3.82 -8.47
C LEU A 133 17.91 -2.31 -8.45
N CYS A 134 17.66 -1.72 -9.61
CA CYS A 134 17.39 -0.30 -9.79
C CYS A 134 16.43 -0.09 -10.96
N GLU A 135 15.67 0.98 -10.92
CA GLU A 135 14.85 1.46 -12.04
C GLU A 135 15.50 2.72 -12.61
N ASP A 136 16.31 2.55 -13.65
CA ASP A 136 17.12 3.62 -14.25
C ASP A 136 16.28 4.76 -14.80
N ASP A 137 15.14 4.44 -15.40
CA ASP A 137 14.18 5.41 -15.93
C ASP A 137 13.58 6.31 -14.83
N LEU A 138 13.62 5.88 -13.57
CA LEU A 138 13.08 6.63 -12.44
C LEU A 138 14.13 7.35 -11.61
N VAL A 139 15.40 7.30 -11.99
CA VAL A 139 16.47 8.08 -11.35
C VAL A 139 16.19 9.60 -11.38
N PRO A 140 15.72 10.20 -12.50
CA PRO A 140 15.33 11.60 -12.50
C PRO A 140 14.19 11.91 -11.52
N THR A 141 13.20 11.04 -11.44
CA THR A 141 12.06 11.18 -10.50
C THR A 141 12.51 11.10 -9.05
N ALA A 142 13.40 10.16 -8.72
CA ALA A 142 13.97 10.05 -7.37
C ALA A 142 14.74 11.32 -6.98
N ARG A 143 15.49 11.91 -7.91
CA ARG A 143 16.19 13.19 -7.70
C ARG A 143 15.20 14.33 -7.43
N ALA A 144 14.17 14.45 -8.25
CA ALA A 144 13.13 15.46 -8.07
C ALA A 144 12.41 15.33 -6.72
N LEU A 145 12.17 14.10 -6.25
CA LEU A 145 11.60 13.87 -4.92
C LEU A 145 12.53 14.31 -3.78
N ILE A 146 13.84 14.07 -3.89
CA ILE A 146 14.84 14.55 -2.92
C ILE A 146 14.80 16.08 -2.85
N GLU A 147 14.81 16.74 -4.01
CA GLU A 147 14.78 18.19 -4.10
C GLU A 147 13.46 18.78 -3.57
N LYS A 148 12.33 18.16 -3.93
CA LYS A 148 10.99 18.57 -3.46
C LYS A 148 10.87 18.48 -1.93
N ILE A 149 11.32 17.40 -1.33
CA ILE A 149 11.30 17.22 0.13
C ILE A 149 12.22 18.21 0.82
N ALA A 150 13.45 18.42 0.29
CA ALA A 150 14.42 19.36 0.83
C ALA A 150 13.91 20.80 0.79
N ALA A 151 13.21 21.20 -0.27
CA ALA A 151 12.62 22.54 -0.40
C ALA A 151 11.59 22.87 0.71
N ARG A 152 11.02 21.85 1.35
CA ARG A 152 10.11 21.99 2.51
C ARG A 152 10.84 21.96 3.87
N GLY A 153 12.15 21.79 3.90
CA GLY A 153 12.91 21.55 5.13
C GLY A 153 12.81 20.13 5.68
N ALA A 154 12.24 19.18 4.92
CA ALA A 154 12.21 17.76 5.23
C ALA A 154 13.35 17.03 4.51
N ILE A 155 13.62 15.78 4.84
CA ILE A 155 14.77 15.05 4.29
C ILE A 155 14.41 13.63 3.84
N ILE A 156 15.15 13.16 2.82
CA ILE A 156 15.32 11.74 2.52
C ILE A 156 16.75 11.37 2.92
N PRO A 157 16.98 10.75 4.09
CA PRO A 157 18.33 10.38 4.49
C PRO A 157 18.85 9.30 3.54
N ILE A 158 19.96 9.62 2.86
CA ILE A 158 20.63 8.69 1.95
C ILE A 158 21.69 7.93 2.72
N THR A 159 21.70 6.61 2.57
CA THR A 159 22.66 5.72 3.21
C THR A 159 24.09 6.12 2.84
N VAL A 160 24.95 6.26 3.83
CA VAL A 160 26.37 6.66 3.66
C VAL A 160 27.28 5.46 3.44
N ASP A 161 26.86 4.29 3.93
CA ASP A 161 27.61 3.03 3.83
C ASP A 161 26.67 1.84 3.62
N VAL A 162 27.14 0.81 2.94
CA VAL A 162 26.38 -0.40 2.61
C VAL A 162 27.27 -1.63 2.65
N VAL A 163 26.72 -2.77 3.05
CA VAL A 163 27.39 -4.07 2.94
C VAL A 163 27.10 -4.64 1.56
N CYS A 164 28.16 -4.97 0.83
CA CYS A 164 28.08 -5.50 -0.52
C CYS A 164 28.43 -6.99 -0.54
N GLY A 165 27.59 -7.80 -1.21
CA GLY A 165 27.84 -9.20 -1.50
C GLY A 165 28.23 -9.42 -2.96
N LYS A 166 29.00 -10.46 -3.24
CA LYS A 166 29.29 -10.89 -4.63
C LYS A 166 28.09 -11.51 -5.30
N LYS A 167 27.19 -12.10 -4.52
CA LYS A 167 25.90 -12.71 -4.92
C LYS A 167 24.87 -12.50 -3.82
N PHE A 168 23.60 -12.64 -4.13
CA PHE A 168 22.54 -12.67 -3.14
C PHE A 168 22.45 -14.08 -2.55
N ASP A 169 23.22 -14.34 -1.51
CA ASP A 169 23.31 -15.62 -0.82
C ASP A 169 23.40 -15.39 0.69
N ALA A 170 22.55 -16.07 1.45
CA ALA A 170 22.52 -15.94 2.91
C ALA A 170 23.58 -16.79 3.63
N ALA A 171 24.35 -17.60 2.91
CA ALA A 171 25.32 -18.54 3.45
C ALA A 171 26.77 -18.01 3.51
N GLU A 172 26.99 -16.73 3.20
CA GLU A 172 28.31 -16.07 3.27
C GLU A 172 28.27 -14.81 4.12
#